data_11209e5c4cc95ff81308ca5af3c7b8ee
#
_entry.id   11209e5c4cc95ff81308ca5af3c7b8ee
#
_cell.length_a   1.000
_cell.length_b   1.000
_cell.length_c   1.000
_cell.angle_alpha   90.00
_cell.angle_beta   90.00
_cell.angle_gamma   90.00
#
_symmetry.space_group_name_H-M   'P 1'
#
loop_
_entity.id
_entity.type
_entity.pdbx_description
1 polymer ?
#
loop_
_entity_poly.entity_id
_entity_poly.type
_entity_poly.pdbx_seq_one_letter_code
_entity_poly.pdbx_strand_id
1 'polypeptide(L)'
;MPLTSTTKVSDGIANLILKVEEPHGFGTETASISINTKKFDAPLLQIVDSKVSPSEGNTLKKMSPFYLQVLLQNTKKGSADNVKVKIGLPTNVLLMESQKEEDFAYISGGETKSINYPLIINNNYASNDVPITLYVKEKYGEYAENKTINLHINQSITNNNIIIKEKKINTKNQDIKIASISSDIDKNIPEAINSNSNTFAIVIANETYNKEANVPYAVNDGNIFKEYCRNCLGIPEKNIHLITNATLNDIRHEVKWIQDVAEVYKGDAKIIFYYAGHGIPDEKSKNAYLLPTDGYGSDVATGYSLENLYKTFGSLPSKSITVFLDACFSGAKRDGNMLASARGVAIKVKQTIPVGNMVVFTAAQGDETAYPYKEEEHGLFTYYLLKKLQETKGNATLGELSDYIKEQVERQSIVTNGKLQSPSIMATSLIGNEWKNWTLNK
;
A
#
# COMPACT_ATOMS: atom_id res chain seq x y z
N MET A 1 -20.63 -5.21 -33.65
CA MET A 1 -21.85 -5.21 -32.81
C MET A 1 -21.47 -5.68 -31.43
N PRO A 2 -21.62 -4.88 -30.37
CA PRO A 2 -21.33 -5.32 -29.00
C PRO A 2 -22.40 -6.35 -28.58
N LEU A 3 -21.94 -7.42 -27.93
CA LEU A 3 -22.82 -8.43 -27.32
C LEU A 3 -23.03 -8.07 -25.85
N THR A 4 -24.29 -7.99 -25.43
CA THR A 4 -24.67 -7.76 -24.03
C THR A 4 -25.44 -8.98 -23.51
N SER A 5 -25.16 -9.40 -22.29
CA SER A 5 -25.93 -10.45 -21.60
C SER A 5 -26.76 -9.84 -20.46
N THR A 6 -27.82 -10.53 -20.08
CA THR A 6 -28.61 -10.19 -18.89
C THR A 6 -28.08 -10.97 -17.66
N THR A 7 -28.45 -10.53 -16.45
CA THR A 7 -28.14 -11.22 -15.19
C THR A 7 -28.77 -12.62 -15.05
N LYS A 8 -29.62 -13.02 -16.02
CA LYS A 8 -30.35 -14.32 -16.02
C LYS A 8 -29.65 -15.44 -16.78
N VAL A 9 -28.44 -15.20 -17.30
CA VAL A 9 -27.68 -16.22 -18.02
C VAL A 9 -27.19 -17.29 -17.03
N SER A 10 -27.36 -18.57 -17.40
CA SER A 10 -26.85 -19.72 -16.63
C SER A 10 -25.41 -20.07 -17.02
N ASP A 11 -24.75 -20.86 -16.19
CA ASP A 11 -23.50 -21.51 -16.59
C ASP A 11 -23.72 -22.40 -17.81
N GLY A 12 -22.86 -22.31 -18.81
CA GLY A 12 -22.97 -23.12 -20.00
C GLY A 12 -22.21 -22.57 -21.20
N ILE A 13 -22.64 -22.95 -22.38
CA ILE A 13 -22.12 -22.47 -23.66
C ILE A 13 -23.27 -21.87 -24.47
N ALA A 14 -23.13 -20.58 -24.82
CA ALA A 14 -24.01 -19.94 -25.77
C ALA A 14 -23.41 -20.01 -27.17
N ASN A 15 -24.16 -20.54 -28.12
CA ASN A 15 -23.75 -20.60 -29.51
C ASN A 15 -24.38 -19.46 -30.30
N LEU A 16 -23.57 -18.59 -30.86
CA LEU A 16 -23.95 -17.49 -31.75
C LEU A 16 -23.83 -18.01 -33.18
N ILE A 17 -24.92 -17.92 -33.91
CA ILE A 17 -24.96 -18.30 -35.34
C ILE A 17 -24.99 -17.00 -36.14
N LEU A 18 -23.95 -16.78 -36.94
CA LEU A 18 -23.85 -15.64 -37.85
C LEU A 18 -24.18 -16.14 -39.26
N LYS A 19 -25.18 -15.52 -39.86
CA LYS A 19 -25.56 -15.75 -41.25
C LYS A 19 -25.53 -14.42 -42.00
N VAL A 20 -24.84 -14.38 -43.12
CA VAL A 20 -24.81 -13.21 -43.98
C VAL A 20 -25.64 -13.59 -45.21
N GLU A 21 -26.69 -12.85 -45.47
CA GLU A 21 -27.56 -12.94 -46.64
C GLU A 21 -27.39 -11.68 -47.47
N GLU A 22 -27.25 -11.85 -48.78
CA GLU A 22 -27.29 -10.77 -49.73
C GLU A 22 -28.45 -10.94 -50.73
N PRO A 23 -29.01 -9.85 -51.34
CA PRO A 23 -30.24 -9.95 -52.13
C PRO A 23 -30.16 -10.76 -53.41
N HIS A 24 -28.96 -11.08 -53.89
CA HIS A 24 -28.74 -11.79 -55.14
C HIS A 24 -28.32 -13.26 -54.97
N GLY A 25 -28.40 -13.79 -53.72
CA GLY A 25 -28.20 -15.21 -53.45
C GLY A 25 -26.74 -15.63 -53.24
N PHE A 26 -25.80 -14.70 -53.08
CA PHE A 26 -24.39 -14.99 -52.76
C PHE A 26 -24.13 -14.94 -51.25
N GLY A 27 -25.04 -15.46 -50.45
CA GLY A 27 -24.88 -15.58 -49.01
C GLY A 27 -23.65 -16.44 -48.62
N THR A 28 -23.10 -16.21 -47.44
CA THR A 28 -21.99 -17.02 -46.91
C THR A 28 -22.51 -18.27 -46.17
N GLU A 29 -21.62 -19.25 -45.99
CA GLU A 29 -21.89 -20.32 -45.05
C GLU A 29 -22.10 -19.77 -43.63
N THR A 30 -22.91 -20.46 -42.85
CA THR A 30 -23.20 -20.10 -41.46
C THR A 30 -21.97 -20.28 -40.59
N ALA A 31 -21.52 -19.20 -39.94
CA ALA A 31 -20.45 -19.25 -38.94
C ALA A 31 -21.05 -19.43 -37.54
N SER A 32 -20.50 -20.33 -36.74
CA SER A 32 -20.90 -20.54 -35.34
C SER A 32 -19.75 -20.17 -34.40
N ILE A 33 -20.06 -19.33 -33.38
CA ILE A 33 -19.13 -18.91 -32.34
C ILE A 33 -19.69 -19.40 -31.01
N SER A 34 -18.94 -20.23 -30.32
CA SER A 34 -19.27 -20.73 -28.97
C SER A 34 -18.66 -19.81 -27.91
N ILE A 35 -19.48 -19.31 -27.00
CA ILE A 35 -19.07 -18.43 -25.89
C ILE A 35 -19.41 -19.10 -24.57
N ASN A 36 -18.42 -19.26 -23.68
CA ASN A 36 -18.68 -19.74 -22.34
C ASN A 36 -19.46 -18.68 -21.56
N THR A 37 -20.59 -19.08 -20.98
CA THR A 37 -21.40 -18.23 -20.11
C THR A 37 -21.23 -18.64 -18.65
N LYS A 38 -21.24 -17.66 -17.75
CA LYS A 38 -21.19 -17.87 -16.30
C LYS A 38 -22.39 -17.19 -15.64
N LYS A 39 -23.03 -17.91 -14.73
CA LYS A 39 -24.13 -17.38 -13.93
C LYS A 39 -23.69 -16.15 -13.15
N PHE A 40 -24.53 -15.13 -13.14
CA PHE A 40 -24.32 -13.95 -12.33
C PHE A 40 -24.57 -14.28 -10.85
N ASP A 41 -23.53 -14.18 -10.03
CA ASP A 41 -23.64 -14.24 -8.58
C ASP A 41 -23.87 -12.80 -8.08
N ALA A 42 -25.05 -12.55 -7.52
CA ALA A 42 -25.39 -11.22 -7.01
C ALA A 42 -24.55 -10.86 -5.78
N PRO A 43 -23.97 -9.64 -5.72
CA PRO A 43 -23.38 -9.10 -4.49
C PRO A 43 -24.49 -8.66 -3.49
N LEU A 44 -24.10 -8.23 -2.30
CA LEU A 44 -24.95 -7.46 -1.38
C LEU A 44 -24.08 -6.61 -0.47
N LEU A 45 -24.11 -5.32 -0.67
CA LEU A 45 -23.34 -4.36 0.10
C LEU A 45 -24.16 -3.87 1.31
N GLN A 46 -23.59 -4.01 2.50
CA GLN A 46 -24.19 -3.59 3.76
C GLN A 46 -23.17 -2.90 4.67
N ILE A 47 -23.60 -1.85 5.37
CA ILE A 47 -22.82 -1.30 6.49
C ILE A 47 -23.07 -2.24 7.70
N VAL A 48 -22.10 -3.09 7.96
CA VAL A 48 -22.21 -4.15 8.99
C VAL A 48 -21.89 -3.65 10.39
N ASP A 49 -21.02 -2.65 10.51
CA ASP A 49 -20.65 -2.06 11.79
C ASP A 49 -20.31 -0.57 11.69
N SER A 50 -20.33 0.12 12.83
CA SER A 50 -19.91 1.52 12.92
C SER A 50 -19.40 1.85 14.33
N LYS A 51 -18.37 2.71 14.39
CA LYS A 51 -17.76 3.19 15.62
C LYS A 51 -17.65 4.70 15.60
N VAL A 52 -17.93 5.34 16.72
CA VAL A 52 -17.73 6.78 16.93
C VAL A 52 -16.58 6.99 17.90
N SER A 53 -15.67 7.88 17.55
CA SER A 53 -14.50 8.21 18.36
C SER A 53 -14.40 9.74 18.49
N PRO A 54 -14.81 10.34 19.62
CA PRO A 54 -14.57 11.76 19.88
C PRO A 54 -13.06 12.04 19.93
N SER A 55 -12.64 13.23 19.50
CA SER A 55 -11.24 13.64 19.59
C SER A 55 -10.79 13.89 21.04
N GLU A 56 -11.74 14.21 21.93
CA GLU A 56 -11.49 14.44 23.35
C GLU A 56 -12.54 13.75 24.24
N GLY A 57 -12.07 12.97 25.20
CA GLY A 57 -12.93 12.25 26.14
C GLY A 57 -13.77 11.13 25.50
N ASN A 58 -14.88 10.75 26.15
CA ASN A 58 -15.76 9.65 25.70
C ASN A 58 -17.17 10.13 25.34
N THR A 59 -17.38 11.43 25.14
CA THR A 59 -18.69 12.02 24.93
C THR A 59 -18.71 12.86 23.68
N LEU A 60 -19.72 12.69 22.84
CA LEU A 60 -19.92 13.51 21.65
C LEU A 60 -20.38 14.91 22.08
N LYS A 61 -19.66 15.96 21.68
CA LYS A 61 -19.95 17.34 22.03
C LYS A 61 -20.03 18.23 20.79
N LYS A 62 -20.85 19.29 20.88
CA LYS A 62 -20.84 20.36 19.86
C LYS A 62 -19.48 21.06 19.85
N MET A 63 -19.05 21.52 18.69
CA MET A 63 -17.77 22.20 18.43
C MET A 63 -16.52 21.37 18.74
N SER A 64 -16.67 20.07 19.06
CA SER A 64 -15.56 19.13 19.21
C SER A 64 -15.56 18.15 18.04
N PRO A 65 -14.42 17.96 17.34
CA PRO A 65 -14.31 16.97 16.27
C PRO A 65 -14.54 15.55 16.77
N PHE A 66 -15.05 14.72 15.89
CA PHE A 66 -15.16 13.28 16.13
C PHE A 66 -15.03 12.51 14.81
N TYR A 67 -14.70 11.23 14.89
CA TYR A 67 -14.61 10.33 13.76
C TYR A 67 -15.75 9.33 13.79
N LEU A 68 -16.43 9.18 12.65
CA LEU A 68 -17.36 8.09 12.41
C LEU A 68 -16.67 7.08 11.49
N GLN A 69 -16.24 5.96 12.05
CA GLN A 69 -15.73 4.82 11.28
C GLN A 69 -16.89 3.89 10.96
N VAL A 70 -17.00 3.47 9.69
CA VAL A 70 -18.00 2.52 9.22
C VAL A 70 -17.36 1.37 8.50
N LEU A 71 -17.95 0.19 8.63
CA LEU A 71 -17.50 -1.04 8.01
C LEU A 71 -18.50 -1.45 6.93
N LEU A 72 -18.13 -1.29 5.66
CA LEU A 72 -18.90 -1.73 4.50
C LEU A 72 -18.46 -3.14 4.12
N GLN A 73 -19.40 -4.08 4.02
CA GLN A 73 -19.10 -5.45 3.61
C GLN A 73 -19.98 -5.87 2.43
N ASN A 74 -19.39 -6.60 1.48
CA ASN A 74 -20.15 -7.38 0.51
C ASN A 74 -20.47 -8.74 1.13
N THR A 75 -21.68 -8.91 1.60
CA THR A 75 -22.10 -10.09 2.40
C THR A 75 -22.46 -11.31 1.57
N LYS A 76 -22.41 -11.22 0.20
CA LYS A 76 -22.63 -12.32 -0.73
C LYS A 76 -21.39 -12.65 -1.53
N LYS A 77 -21.46 -13.65 -2.42
CA LYS A 77 -20.31 -14.20 -3.16
C LYS A 77 -19.94 -13.42 -4.42
N GLY A 78 -20.90 -12.73 -5.04
CA GLY A 78 -20.62 -11.97 -6.26
C GLY A 78 -19.82 -10.71 -5.99
N SER A 79 -19.03 -10.25 -6.95
CA SER A 79 -18.33 -8.95 -6.87
C SER A 79 -19.30 -7.81 -7.10
N ALA A 80 -19.20 -6.75 -6.29
CA ALA A 80 -19.90 -5.49 -6.50
C ALA A 80 -18.97 -4.51 -7.21
N ASP A 81 -19.33 -4.09 -8.44
CA ASP A 81 -18.53 -3.17 -9.25
C ASP A 81 -19.01 -1.72 -9.10
N ASN A 82 -18.10 -0.75 -9.31
CA ASN A 82 -18.38 0.69 -9.25
C ASN A 82 -19.15 1.10 -7.99
N VAL A 83 -18.62 0.70 -6.84
CA VAL A 83 -19.25 0.98 -5.55
C VAL A 83 -18.99 2.40 -5.12
N LYS A 84 -20.05 3.11 -4.76
CA LYS A 84 -20.02 4.48 -4.25
C LYS A 84 -20.69 4.55 -2.89
N VAL A 85 -20.02 5.20 -1.93
CA VAL A 85 -20.55 5.45 -0.60
C VAL A 85 -20.58 6.94 -0.33
N LYS A 86 -21.77 7.49 -0.18
CA LYS A 86 -21.97 8.92 0.08
C LYS A 86 -22.53 9.13 1.47
N ILE A 87 -21.93 10.05 2.23
CA ILE A 87 -22.45 10.45 3.54
C ILE A 87 -23.48 11.57 3.41
N GLY A 88 -24.65 11.37 4.01
CA GLY A 88 -25.70 12.37 4.19
C GLY A 88 -25.72 12.88 5.62
N LEU A 89 -25.50 14.17 5.78
CA LEU A 89 -25.40 14.85 7.06
C LEU A 89 -26.59 15.79 7.28
N PRO A 90 -27.14 15.89 8.50
CA PRO A 90 -28.16 16.91 8.79
C PRO A 90 -27.52 18.33 8.76
N THR A 91 -28.37 19.33 8.62
CA THR A 91 -27.94 20.75 8.65
C THR A 91 -27.16 21.05 9.94
N ASN A 92 -26.05 21.79 9.83
CA ASN A 92 -25.15 22.12 10.94
C ASN A 92 -24.31 20.94 11.50
N VAL A 93 -24.26 19.81 10.79
CA VAL A 93 -23.23 18.78 10.95
C VAL A 93 -22.34 18.84 9.72
N LEU A 94 -21.04 19.01 9.90
CA LEU A 94 -20.11 19.27 8.83
C LEU A 94 -19.08 18.15 8.74
N LEU A 95 -18.76 17.76 7.51
CA LEU A 95 -17.59 16.95 7.21
C LEU A 95 -16.35 17.87 7.18
N MET A 96 -15.30 17.49 7.89
CA MET A 96 -14.08 18.28 7.98
C MET A 96 -13.16 18.11 6.77
N GLU A 97 -13.47 17.14 5.92
CA GLU A 97 -12.79 16.88 4.65
C GLU A 97 -13.70 17.26 3.46
N SER A 98 -13.08 17.57 2.31
CA SER A 98 -13.83 17.98 1.12
C SER A 98 -14.56 16.82 0.41
N GLN A 99 -14.17 15.58 0.67
CA GLN A 99 -14.68 14.40 -0.04
C GLN A 99 -15.88 13.79 0.69
N LYS A 100 -17.06 13.96 0.11
CA LYS A 100 -18.33 13.42 0.65
C LYS A 100 -18.70 12.04 0.10
N GLU A 101 -17.95 11.52 -0.84
CA GLU A 101 -18.22 10.27 -1.55
C GLU A 101 -16.93 9.47 -1.66
N GLU A 102 -16.98 8.20 -1.28
CA GLU A 102 -15.90 7.22 -1.44
C GLU A 102 -16.22 6.30 -2.59
N ASP A 103 -15.24 6.09 -3.48
CA ASP A 103 -15.37 5.28 -4.68
C ASP A 103 -14.47 4.04 -4.59
N PHE A 104 -15.07 2.86 -4.83
CA PHE A 104 -14.35 1.61 -4.95
C PHE A 104 -14.62 1.02 -6.34
N ALA A 105 -13.58 0.68 -7.08
CA ALA A 105 -13.74 0.06 -8.40
C ALA A 105 -14.56 -1.23 -8.30
N TYR A 106 -14.30 -2.03 -7.27
CA TYR A 106 -15.08 -3.22 -6.92
C TYR A 106 -14.88 -3.59 -5.45
N ILE A 107 -15.81 -4.40 -4.92
CA ILE A 107 -15.71 -5.06 -3.60
C ILE A 107 -16.06 -6.53 -3.82
N SER A 108 -15.09 -7.43 -3.60
CA SER A 108 -15.28 -8.87 -3.80
C SER A 108 -16.25 -9.47 -2.80
N GLY A 109 -16.80 -10.65 -3.12
CA GLY A 109 -17.69 -11.36 -2.20
C GLY A 109 -17.00 -11.68 -0.87
N GLY A 110 -17.61 -11.28 0.25
CA GLY A 110 -17.07 -11.41 1.60
C GLY A 110 -16.11 -10.29 2.02
N GLU A 111 -15.62 -9.47 1.08
CA GLU A 111 -14.68 -8.38 1.35
C GLU A 111 -15.32 -7.25 2.17
N THR A 112 -14.47 -6.61 3.01
CA THR A 112 -14.87 -5.51 3.88
C THR A 112 -13.99 -4.29 3.62
N LYS A 113 -14.60 -3.11 3.58
CA LYS A 113 -13.91 -1.81 3.50
C LYS A 113 -14.22 -0.97 4.73
N SER A 114 -13.19 -0.36 5.32
CA SER A 114 -13.34 0.60 6.40
C SER A 114 -13.27 2.01 5.86
N ILE A 115 -14.25 2.86 6.22
CA ILE A 115 -14.35 4.26 5.81
C ILE A 115 -14.40 5.12 7.07
N ASN A 116 -13.62 6.21 7.10
CA ASN A 116 -13.57 7.15 8.21
C ASN A 116 -14.08 8.51 7.78
N TYR A 117 -15.02 9.07 8.52
CA TYR A 117 -15.55 10.41 8.32
C TYR A 117 -15.20 11.31 9.50
N PRO A 118 -14.30 12.30 9.34
CA PRO A 118 -14.04 13.32 10.34
C PRO A 118 -15.18 14.36 10.32
N LEU A 119 -15.89 14.50 11.43
CA LEU A 119 -17.11 15.27 11.55
C LEU A 119 -17.03 16.26 12.70
N ILE A 120 -17.80 17.36 12.58
CA ILE A 120 -18.02 18.32 13.65
C ILE A 120 -19.48 18.77 13.67
N ILE A 121 -20.05 18.90 14.88
CA ILE A 121 -21.40 19.40 15.08
C ILE A 121 -21.31 20.87 15.47
N ASN A 122 -21.93 21.75 14.68
CA ASN A 122 -21.96 23.18 14.95
C ASN A 122 -22.87 23.50 16.15
N ASN A 123 -22.62 24.63 16.85
CA ASN A 123 -23.43 25.11 17.95
C ASN A 123 -24.92 25.31 17.59
N ASN A 124 -25.20 25.67 16.34
CA ASN A 124 -26.55 25.91 15.83
C ASN A 124 -27.35 24.61 15.57
N TYR A 125 -26.78 23.44 15.79
CA TYR A 125 -27.52 22.18 15.67
C TYR A 125 -28.52 22.07 16.82
N ALA A 126 -29.82 21.97 16.49
CA ALA A 126 -30.90 22.13 17.48
C ALA A 126 -31.27 20.85 18.26
N SER A 127 -30.96 19.68 17.67
CA SER A 127 -31.33 18.36 18.26
C SER A 127 -30.18 17.79 19.08
N ASN A 128 -30.51 16.87 19.99
CA ASN A 128 -29.53 16.00 20.63
C ASN A 128 -29.26 14.71 19.81
N ASP A 129 -30.14 14.37 18.89
CA ASP A 129 -30.00 13.22 18.00
C ASP A 129 -29.42 13.65 16.66
N VAL A 130 -28.38 12.99 16.23
CA VAL A 130 -27.66 13.27 15.00
C VAL A 130 -27.79 12.08 14.05
N PRO A 131 -28.80 12.06 13.17
CA PRO A 131 -28.95 11.00 12.18
C PRO A 131 -27.97 11.22 11.01
N ILE A 132 -27.06 10.29 10.82
CA ILE A 132 -26.12 10.26 9.71
C ILE A 132 -26.51 9.12 8.79
N THR A 133 -26.77 9.42 7.52
CA THR A 133 -27.19 8.40 6.54
C THR A 133 -26.06 8.11 5.57
N LEU A 134 -25.76 6.83 5.40
CA LEU A 134 -24.83 6.34 4.39
C LEU A 134 -25.62 5.78 3.21
N TYR A 135 -25.42 6.39 2.05
CA TYR A 135 -26.00 5.94 0.79
C TYR A 135 -24.98 5.09 0.07
N VAL A 136 -25.30 3.82 -0.11
CA VAL A 136 -24.41 2.87 -0.79
C VAL A 136 -25.03 2.51 -2.12
N LYS A 137 -24.24 2.59 -3.19
CA LYS A 137 -24.67 2.28 -4.57
C LYS A 137 -23.59 1.47 -5.27
N GLU A 138 -23.99 0.53 -6.09
CA GLU A 138 -23.14 -0.23 -6.98
C GLU A 138 -23.65 -0.12 -8.44
N LYS A 139 -22.94 -0.73 -9.37
CA LYS A 139 -23.18 -0.63 -10.83
C LYS A 139 -24.63 -0.85 -11.26
N TYR A 140 -25.34 -1.77 -10.64
CA TYR A 140 -26.72 -2.12 -11.01
C TYR A 140 -27.76 -1.35 -10.18
N GLY A 141 -27.38 -0.79 -9.03
CA GLY A 141 -28.27 -0.04 -8.12
C GLY A 141 -29.26 -0.87 -7.33
N GLU A 142 -29.12 -2.20 -7.32
CA GLU A 142 -30.07 -3.14 -6.72
C GLU A 142 -29.47 -3.95 -5.54
N TYR A 143 -28.13 -3.97 -5.40
CA TYR A 143 -27.45 -4.86 -4.48
C TYR A 143 -26.71 -4.12 -3.35
N ALA A 144 -27.25 -2.99 -2.94
CA ALA A 144 -26.71 -2.20 -1.85
C ALA A 144 -27.80 -1.68 -0.92
N GLU A 145 -27.52 -1.64 0.39
CA GLU A 145 -28.44 -1.14 1.42
C GLU A 145 -27.91 0.15 2.03
N ASN A 146 -28.76 1.18 2.08
CA ASN A 146 -28.49 2.41 2.82
C ASN A 146 -28.64 2.17 4.32
N LYS A 147 -27.87 2.90 5.14
CA LYS A 147 -27.96 2.79 6.60
C LYS A 147 -27.93 4.15 7.27
N THR A 148 -28.86 4.39 8.19
CA THR A 148 -28.84 5.55 9.10
C THR A 148 -28.27 5.14 10.44
N ILE A 149 -27.28 5.90 10.90
CA ILE A 149 -26.61 5.77 12.21
C ILE A 149 -27.08 6.96 13.04
N ASN A 150 -27.76 6.69 14.16
CA ASN A 150 -28.22 7.74 15.08
C ASN A 150 -27.19 7.90 16.20
N LEU A 151 -26.58 9.08 16.26
CA LEU A 151 -25.65 9.47 17.31
C LEU A 151 -26.37 10.38 18.31
N HIS A 152 -25.93 10.39 19.58
CA HIS A 152 -26.52 11.23 20.64
C HIS A 152 -25.45 12.16 21.22
N ILE A 153 -25.74 13.45 21.27
CA ILE A 153 -24.89 14.47 21.89
C ILE A 153 -24.98 14.31 23.43
N ASN A 154 -23.83 14.46 24.11
CA ASN A 154 -23.70 14.35 25.58
C ASN A 154 -23.96 12.95 26.17
N GLN A 155 -24.09 11.92 25.34
CA GLN A 155 -24.12 10.55 25.80
C GLN A 155 -22.70 9.95 25.79
N SER A 156 -22.36 9.22 26.87
CA SER A 156 -21.08 8.48 26.91
C SER A 156 -21.07 7.38 25.88
N ILE A 157 -20.05 7.38 25.04
CA ILE A 157 -19.81 6.35 24.03
C ILE A 157 -19.12 5.18 24.74
N THR A 158 -19.84 4.09 24.93
CA THR A 158 -19.24 2.83 25.36
C THR A 158 -18.45 2.27 24.17
N ASN A 159 -17.14 2.16 24.31
CA ASN A 159 -16.27 1.53 23.30
C ASN A 159 -16.64 0.04 23.20
N ASN A 160 -17.57 -0.29 22.34
CA ASN A 160 -17.69 -1.64 21.85
C ASN A 160 -16.61 -1.84 20.80
N ASN A 161 -15.69 -2.75 21.05
CA ASN A 161 -14.78 -3.23 20.04
C ASN A 161 -15.61 -3.66 18.83
N ILE A 162 -15.20 -3.28 17.62
CA ILE A 162 -15.82 -3.75 16.39
C ILE A 162 -15.70 -5.28 16.39
N ILE A 163 -16.81 -5.96 16.71
CA ILE A 163 -16.89 -7.41 16.66
C ILE A 163 -17.42 -7.75 15.27
N ILE A 164 -16.56 -8.28 14.42
CA ILE A 164 -16.99 -8.90 13.18
C ILE A 164 -17.84 -10.10 13.55
N LYS A 165 -19.17 -9.95 13.52
CA LYS A 165 -20.08 -11.08 13.69
C LYS A 165 -20.09 -11.90 12.41
N GLU A 166 -19.26 -12.92 12.36
CA GLU A 166 -19.43 -13.99 11.39
C GLU A 166 -20.81 -14.62 11.59
N LYS A 167 -21.70 -14.41 10.65
CA LYS A 167 -22.97 -15.14 10.59
C LYS A 167 -22.63 -16.56 10.17
N LYS A 168 -22.51 -17.48 11.14
CA LYS A 168 -22.32 -18.92 10.87
C LYS A 168 -23.42 -19.40 9.93
N ILE A 169 -23.07 -19.60 8.69
CA ILE A 169 -23.85 -20.43 7.79
C ILE A 169 -23.53 -21.86 8.18
N ASN A 170 -24.52 -22.58 8.74
CA ASN A 170 -24.43 -24.01 8.99
C ASN A 170 -24.29 -24.75 7.66
N THR A 171 -23.08 -24.99 7.24
CA THR A 171 -22.72 -26.03 6.29
C THR A 171 -21.89 -27.06 7.04
N LYS A 172 -22.38 -28.31 6.99
CA LYS A 172 -21.71 -29.47 7.57
C LYS A 172 -20.26 -29.53 7.06
N ASN A 173 -19.34 -29.60 8.01
CA ASN A 173 -17.99 -30.09 7.97
C ASN A 173 -17.35 -30.28 6.58
N GLN A 174 -16.62 -29.29 6.13
CA GLN A 174 -15.26 -29.44 5.61
C GLN A 174 -14.48 -28.25 6.17
N ASP A 175 -13.40 -28.53 6.89
CA ASP A 175 -12.46 -27.54 7.38
C ASP A 175 -11.84 -26.79 6.20
N ILE A 176 -12.53 -25.75 5.75
CA ILE A 176 -11.91 -24.75 4.89
C ILE A 176 -11.28 -23.76 5.87
N LYS A 177 -10.00 -23.97 6.16
CA LYS A 177 -9.15 -22.90 6.64
C LYS A 177 -9.33 -21.74 5.66
N ILE A 178 -9.97 -20.65 6.11
CA ILE A 178 -9.88 -19.36 5.41
C ILE A 178 -8.41 -19.00 5.48
N ALA A 179 -7.68 -19.31 4.40
CA ALA A 179 -6.34 -18.80 4.24
C ALA A 179 -6.50 -17.26 4.21
N SER A 180 -5.92 -16.57 5.19
CA SER A 180 -5.55 -15.17 5.00
C SER A 180 -4.96 -15.09 3.60
N ILE A 181 -5.41 -14.14 2.79
CA ILE A 181 -4.79 -13.84 1.51
C ILE A 181 -3.44 -13.21 1.87
N SER A 182 -2.48 -14.02 2.26
CA SER A 182 -1.10 -13.60 2.39
C SER A 182 -0.49 -13.76 1.00
N SER A 183 0.28 -12.77 0.60
CA SER A 183 1.04 -12.77 -0.63
C SER A 183 1.83 -14.08 -0.81
N ASP A 184 2.13 -14.43 -2.02
CA ASP A 184 2.95 -15.60 -2.32
C ASP A 184 4.39 -15.44 -1.80
N ILE A 185 4.87 -14.19 -1.68
CA ILE A 185 6.19 -13.88 -1.09
C ILE A 185 6.22 -13.98 0.42
N ASP A 186 5.08 -13.98 1.10
CA ASP A 186 4.98 -14.17 2.56
C ASP A 186 5.16 -15.64 2.96
N LYS A 187 5.01 -16.54 1.98
CA LYS A 187 5.03 -17.99 2.17
C LYS A 187 6.27 -18.58 1.54
N ASN A 188 6.72 -19.71 2.09
CA ASN A 188 7.83 -20.48 1.51
C ASN A 188 9.09 -19.62 1.30
N ILE A 189 9.39 -18.73 2.25
CA ILE A 189 10.64 -17.95 2.23
C ILE A 189 11.81 -18.94 2.22
N PRO A 190 12.70 -18.88 1.21
CA PRO A 190 13.80 -19.83 1.11
C PRO A 190 14.73 -19.76 2.33
N GLU A 191 15.30 -20.88 2.71
CA GLU A 191 16.32 -20.94 3.76
C GLU A 191 17.73 -20.83 3.16
N ALA A 192 18.55 -19.97 3.75
CA ALA A 192 19.94 -19.81 3.39
C ALA A 192 20.74 -21.04 3.83
N ILE A 193 21.67 -21.47 2.98
CA ILE A 193 22.54 -22.61 3.29
C ILE A 193 23.66 -22.18 4.28
N ASN A 194 24.12 -20.93 4.17
CA ASN A 194 25.25 -20.42 4.95
C ASN A 194 24.83 -19.17 5.75
N SER A 195 25.46 -19.00 6.92
CA SER A 195 25.32 -17.78 7.71
C SER A 195 26.09 -16.62 7.07
N ASN A 196 25.43 -15.47 6.96
CA ASN A 196 25.97 -14.22 6.46
C ASN A 196 26.33 -13.27 7.63
N SER A 197 27.27 -13.71 8.47
CA SER A 197 27.55 -13.13 9.78
C SER A 197 28.10 -11.70 9.76
N ASN A 198 28.69 -11.27 8.64
CA ASN A 198 29.27 -9.92 8.48
C ASN A 198 28.32 -8.97 7.78
N THR A 199 27.05 -9.34 7.58
CA THR A 199 26.02 -8.47 7.02
C THR A 199 25.11 -7.95 8.12
N PHE A 200 24.81 -6.66 8.06
CA PHE A 200 23.98 -5.93 9.01
C PHE A 200 22.86 -5.23 8.26
N ALA A 201 21.65 -5.32 8.78
CA ALA A 201 20.48 -4.75 8.12
C ALA A 201 19.74 -3.78 9.06
N ILE A 202 19.46 -2.57 8.57
CA ILE A 202 18.51 -1.64 9.15
C ILE A 202 17.26 -1.67 8.26
N VAL A 203 16.12 -1.98 8.86
CA VAL A 203 14.81 -2.04 8.19
C VAL A 203 13.88 -1.04 8.87
N ILE A 204 13.53 0.04 8.18
CA ILE A 204 12.61 1.06 8.67
C ILE A 204 11.33 1.00 7.86
N ALA A 205 10.20 0.82 8.55
CA ALA A 205 8.89 0.64 7.95
C ALA A 205 7.86 1.58 8.59
N ASN A 206 7.60 2.70 7.93
CA ASN A 206 6.73 3.76 8.42
C ASN A 206 5.37 3.72 7.71
N GLU A 207 4.35 3.25 8.42
CA GLU A 207 2.99 3.13 7.92
C GLU A 207 2.07 4.20 8.52
N THR A 208 2.11 4.34 9.86
CA THR A 208 1.21 5.22 10.60
C THR A 208 1.91 6.52 10.98
N TYR A 209 1.43 7.63 10.45
CA TYR A 209 2.00 8.95 10.68
C TYR A 209 1.11 9.80 11.59
N ASN A 210 1.72 10.64 12.44
CA ASN A 210 0.98 11.51 13.36
C ASN A 210 0.30 12.69 12.65
N LYS A 211 0.87 13.16 11.53
CA LYS A 211 0.48 14.41 10.86
C LYS A 211 0.21 14.25 9.35
N GLU A 212 0.54 13.11 8.80
CA GLU A 212 0.36 12.82 7.37
C GLU A 212 -0.50 11.55 7.19
N ALA A 213 -0.94 11.30 5.98
CA ALA A 213 -1.68 10.09 5.65
C ALA A 213 -0.82 8.84 5.83
N ASN A 214 -1.44 7.73 6.17
CA ASN A 214 -0.76 6.44 6.28
C ASN A 214 -0.18 5.98 4.94
N VAL A 215 0.88 5.18 4.99
CA VAL A 215 1.46 4.47 3.85
C VAL A 215 1.05 3.01 3.92
N PRO A 216 0.01 2.59 3.20
CA PRO A 216 -0.50 1.22 3.29
C PRO A 216 0.59 0.19 3.02
N TYR A 217 0.60 -0.88 3.82
CA TYR A 217 1.47 -2.05 3.70
C TYR A 217 2.96 -1.81 4.01
N ALA A 218 3.37 -0.61 4.41
CA ALA A 218 4.79 -0.36 4.71
C ALA A 218 5.30 -1.22 5.87
N VAL A 219 4.48 -1.44 6.91
CA VAL A 219 4.85 -2.30 8.05
C VAL A 219 4.91 -3.77 7.61
N ASN A 220 4.00 -4.23 6.75
CA ASN A 220 4.07 -5.57 6.17
C ASN A 220 5.35 -5.74 5.35
N ASP A 221 5.64 -4.79 4.46
CA ASP A 221 6.88 -4.76 3.67
C ASP A 221 8.12 -4.93 4.55
N GLY A 222 8.23 -4.16 5.63
CA GLY A 222 9.37 -4.23 6.55
C GLY A 222 9.47 -5.56 7.30
N ASN A 223 8.34 -6.09 7.77
CA ASN A 223 8.29 -7.38 8.46
C ASN A 223 8.76 -8.51 7.54
N ILE A 224 8.22 -8.57 6.34
CA ILE A 224 8.58 -9.63 5.38
C ILE A 224 10.01 -9.44 4.87
N PHE A 225 10.46 -8.22 4.61
CA PHE A 225 11.87 -7.96 4.26
C PHE A 225 12.83 -8.43 5.35
N LYS A 226 12.52 -8.22 6.64
CA LYS A 226 13.28 -8.77 7.77
C LYS A 226 13.35 -10.30 7.70
N GLU A 227 12.22 -10.97 7.44
CA GLU A 227 12.18 -12.42 7.32
C GLU A 227 13.06 -12.93 6.15
N TYR A 228 13.10 -12.21 5.02
CA TYR A 228 14.02 -12.52 3.93
C TYR A 228 15.48 -12.28 4.33
N CYS A 229 15.79 -11.21 5.05
CA CYS A 229 17.13 -10.98 5.58
C CYS A 229 17.60 -12.16 6.45
N ARG A 230 16.73 -12.62 7.35
CA ARG A 230 17.04 -13.72 8.28
C ARG A 230 17.11 -15.07 7.57
N ASN A 231 16.04 -15.45 6.88
CA ASN A 231 15.88 -16.80 6.34
C ASN A 231 16.58 -16.95 4.99
N CYS A 232 16.32 -16.04 4.04
CA CYS A 232 16.80 -16.17 2.68
C CYS A 232 18.26 -15.72 2.48
N LEU A 233 18.64 -14.63 3.17
CA LEU A 233 20.00 -14.09 3.10
C LEU A 233 20.93 -14.60 4.19
N GLY A 234 20.41 -15.32 5.19
CA GLY A 234 21.19 -15.94 6.28
C GLY A 234 21.81 -14.94 7.26
N ILE A 235 21.26 -13.74 7.37
CA ILE A 235 21.75 -12.72 8.30
C ILE A 235 21.31 -13.10 9.71
N PRO A 236 22.23 -13.17 10.70
CA PRO A 236 21.87 -13.45 12.08
C PRO A 236 20.85 -12.44 12.62
N GLU A 237 19.84 -12.90 13.36
CA GLU A 237 18.78 -12.07 13.94
C GLU A 237 19.32 -10.84 14.68
N LYS A 238 20.40 -11.00 15.45
CA LYS A 238 21.07 -9.92 16.19
C LYS A 238 21.69 -8.83 15.31
N ASN A 239 21.84 -9.10 14.00
CA ASN A 239 22.39 -8.17 13.02
C ASN A 239 21.28 -7.49 12.21
N ILE A 240 20.01 -7.72 12.55
CA ILE A 240 18.86 -7.15 11.84
C ILE A 240 18.08 -6.29 12.82
N HIS A 241 18.03 -4.98 12.56
CA HIS A 241 17.21 -4.06 13.32
C HIS A 241 15.98 -3.68 12.48
N LEU A 242 14.79 -4.05 12.96
CA LEU A 242 13.51 -3.64 12.38
C LEU A 242 12.87 -2.60 13.28
N ILE A 243 12.60 -1.43 12.72
CA ILE A 243 11.90 -0.33 13.38
C ILE A 243 10.63 0.00 12.60
N THR A 244 9.48 -0.28 13.21
CA THR A 244 8.19 0.06 12.63
C THR A 244 7.73 1.40 13.19
N ASN A 245 7.22 2.28 12.31
CA ASN A 245 6.76 3.61 12.66
C ASN A 245 7.83 4.46 13.38
N ALA A 246 9.03 4.47 12.84
CA ALA A 246 10.20 5.12 13.37
C ALA A 246 10.04 6.66 13.48
N THR A 247 10.43 7.21 14.61
CA THR A 247 10.61 8.65 14.81
C THR A 247 11.94 9.12 14.22
N LEU A 248 12.15 10.45 14.17
CA LEU A 248 13.43 11.00 13.73
C LEU A 248 14.60 10.55 14.63
N ASN A 249 14.36 10.39 15.92
CA ASN A 249 15.38 9.93 16.86
C ASN A 249 15.68 8.44 16.69
N ASP A 250 14.69 7.63 16.36
CA ASP A 250 14.92 6.21 16.04
C ASP A 250 15.80 6.07 14.80
N ILE A 251 15.52 6.83 13.73
CA ILE A 251 16.36 6.83 12.52
C ILE A 251 17.81 7.23 12.85
N ARG A 252 18.00 8.26 13.66
CA ARG A 252 19.34 8.73 14.08
C ARG A 252 20.07 7.68 14.92
N HIS A 253 19.35 6.99 15.80
CA HIS A 253 19.89 5.93 16.64
C HIS A 253 20.40 4.77 15.79
N GLU A 254 19.61 4.31 14.82
CA GLU A 254 20.00 3.21 13.94
C GLU A 254 21.17 3.57 13.01
N VAL A 255 21.21 4.79 12.51
CA VAL A 255 22.36 5.29 11.74
C VAL A 255 23.62 5.32 12.62
N LYS A 256 23.50 5.69 13.89
CA LYS A 256 24.65 5.66 14.81
C LYS A 256 25.08 4.23 15.10
N TRP A 257 24.14 3.30 15.32
CA TRP A 257 24.45 1.89 15.52
C TRP A 257 25.28 1.30 14.38
N ILE A 258 24.88 1.56 13.12
CA ILE A 258 25.61 1.02 11.96
C ILE A 258 27.00 1.66 11.79
N GLN A 259 27.19 2.91 12.21
CA GLN A 259 28.51 3.54 12.26
C GLN A 259 29.43 2.77 13.25
N ASP A 260 28.93 2.47 14.45
CA ASP A 260 29.70 1.75 15.47
C ASP A 260 30.04 0.33 14.99
N VAL A 261 29.10 -0.36 14.32
CA VAL A 261 29.33 -1.66 13.68
C VAL A 261 30.44 -1.56 12.63
N ALA A 262 30.37 -0.60 11.71
CA ALA A 262 31.35 -0.46 10.64
C ALA A 262 32.78 -0.20 11.19
N GLU A 263 32.91 0.59 12.24
CA GLU A 263 34.18 0.84 12.92
C GLU A 263 34.78 -0.43 13.54
N VAL A 264 33.94 -1.29 14.12
CA VAL A 264 34.39 -2.57 14.70
C VAL A 264 34.85 -3.55 13.62
N TYR A 265 34.11 -3.61 12.49
CA TYR A 265 34.39 -4.55 11.40
C TYR A 265 35.46 -4.09 10.40
N LYS A 266 35.91 -2.84 10.47
CA LYS A 266 37.08 -2.29 9.75
C LYS A 266 37.13 -2.60 8.25
N GLY A 267 35.99 -2.49 7.57
CA GLY A 267 35.89 -2.73 6.13
C GLY A 267 35.30 -4.07 5.72
N ASP A 268 35.09 -5.01 6.65
CA ASP A 268 34.51 -6.32 6.34
C ASP A 268 32.98 -6.35 6.44
N ALA A 269 32.36 -5.32 7.06
CA ALA A 269 30.91 -5.22 7.17
C ALA A 269 30.27 -4.98 5.81
N LYS A 270 29.16 -5.72 5.54
CA LYS A 270 28.18 -5.39 4.50
C LYS A 270 26.97 -4.80 5.17
N ILE A 271 26.43 -3.77 4.57
CA ILE A 271 25.32 -3.01 5.14
C ILE A 271 24.16 -3.04 4.17
N ILE A 272 22.98 -3.38 4.68
CA ILE A 272 21.70 -3.26 3.99
C ILE A 272 20.87 -2.23 4.73
N PHE A 273 20.38 -1.23 4.01
CA PHE A 273 19.43 -0.27 4.54
C PHE A 273 18.15 -0.35 3.70
N TYR A 274 17.04 -0.64 4.34
CA TYR A 274 15.72 -0.67 3.73
C TYR A 274 14.82 0.37 4.39
N TYR A 275 14.10 1.11 3.57
CA TYR A 275 13.09 2.06 4.03
C TYR A 275 11.81 1.93 3.20
N ALA A 276 10.67 1.75 3.87
CA ALA A 276 9.34 1.89 3.30
C ALA A 276 8.58 2.99 4.05
N GLY A 277 8.04 3.98 3.32
CA GLY A 277 7.37 5.11 3.94
C GLY A 277 7.29 6.35 3.05
N HIS A 278 6.90 7.49 3.63
CA HIS A 278 6.90 8.76 2.92
C HIS A 278 8.30 9.31 2.72
N GLY A 279 8.51 9.88 1.52
CA GLY A 279 9.58 10.82 1.24
C GLY A 279 9.01 12.21 1.03
N ILE A 280 9.78 13.23 1.38
CA ILE A 280 9.41 14.63 1.17
C ILE A 280 10.50 15.39 0.41
N PRO A 281 10.12 16.27 -0.53
CA PRO A 281 11.04 17.17 -1.21
C PRO A 281 11.20 18.49 -0.46
N ASP A 282 12.39 19.06 -0.50
CA ASP A 282 12.56 20.49 -0.20
C ASP A 282 12.24 21.33 -1.45
N GLU A 283 11.26 22.21 -1.35
CA GLU A 283 10.83 23.05 -2.47
C GLU A 283 11.96 23.95 -3.02
N LYS A 284 12.89 24.39 -2.16
CA LYS A 284 13.97 25.33 -2.52
C LYS A 284 15.20 24.62 -3.05
N SER A 285 15.75 23.69 -2.25
CA SER A 285 16.99 23.00 -2.59
C SER A 285 16.79 21.82 -3.55
N LYS A 286 15.54 21.35 -3.67
CA LYS A 286 15.15 20.11 -4.37
C LYS A 286 15.79 18.85 -3.79
N ASN A 287 16.28 18.90 -2.56
CA ASN A 287 16.80 17.75 -1.84
C ASN A 287 15.64 16.86 -1.34
N ALA A 288 15.93 15.59 -1.16
CA ALA A 288 14.99 14.58 -0.69
C ALA A 288 15.26 14.20 0.78
N TYR A 289 14.17 13.92 1.51
CA TYR A 289 14.22 13.54 2.92
C TYR A 289 13.32 12.33 3.17
N LEU A 290 13.74 11.43 4.04
CA LEU A 290 12.88 10.41 4.63
C LEU A 290 11.99 11.08 5.69
N LEU A 291 10.68 10.84 5.65
CA LEU A 291 9.75 11.39 6.64
C LEU A 291 9.60 10.41 7.80
N PRO A 292 10.03 10.76 9.02
CA PRO A 292 9.73 9.99 10.22
C PRO A 292 8.26 10.17 10.62
N THR A 293 7.72 9.28 11.44
CA THR A 293 6.29 9.28 11.78
C THR A 293 5.87 10.45 12.67
N ASP A 294 6.80 11.07 13.38
CA ASP A 294 6.62 12.29 14.17
C ASP A 294 6.91 13.59 13.38
N GLY A 295 7.31 13.46 12.09
CA GLY A 295 7.64 14.59 11.23
C GLY A 295 6.42 15.23 10.57
N TYR A 296 6.66 16.40 9.96
CA TYR A 296 5.69 17.17 9.18
C TYR A 296 6.11 17.19 7.71
N GLY A 297 5.23 16.79 6.82
CA GLY A 297 5.52 16.78 5.38
C GLY A 297 5.80 18.16 4.78
N SER A 298 5.37 19.23 5.45
CA SER A 298 5.63 20.63 5.07
C SER A 298 6.94 21.19 5.63
N ASP A 299 7.63 20.48 6.53
CA ASP A 299 8.82 20.95 7.22
C ASP A 299 9.95 19.92 7.13
N VAL A 300 10.84 20.12 6.15
CA VAL A 300 12.00 19.25 5.92
C VAL A 300 13.00 19.20 7.08
N ALA A 301 12.96 20.16 8.02
CA ALA A 301 13.78 20.11 9.22
C ALA A 301 13.38 18.96 10.17
N THR A 302 12.15 18.46 10.03
CA THR A 302 11.63 17.29 10.78
C THR A 302 11.90 15.97 10.04
N GLY A 303 12.44 16.02 8.82
CA GLY A 303 12.81 14.88 8.00
C GLY A 303 14.28 14.46 8.19
N TYR A 304 14.61 13.24 7.76
CA TYR A 304 15.99 12.79 7.70
C TYR A 304 16.55 12.93 6.28
N SER A 305 17.56 13.78 6.09
CA SER A 305 18.13 14.09 4.77
C SER A 305 18.77 12.87 4.10
N LEU A 306 18.38 12.56 2.85
CA LEU A 306 19.05 11.52 2.05
C LEU A 306 20.50 11.87 1.75
N GLU A 307 20.82 13.13 1.53
CA GLU A 307 22.20 13.58 1.31
C GLU A 307 23.07 13.28 2.53
N ASN A 308 22.56 13.53 3.75
CA ASN A 308 23.25 13.19 4.98
C ASN A 308 23.36 11.67 5.18
N LEU A 309 22.33 10.90 4.85
CA LEU A 309 22.37 9.44 4.90
C LEU A 309 23.50 8.90 4.01
N TYR A 310 23.52 9.31 2.74
CA TYR A 310 24.50 8.82 1.78
C TYR A 310 25.93 9.27 2.13
N LYS A 311 26.10 10.51 2.61
CA LYS A 311 27.39 11.00 3.06
C LYS A 311 27.88 10.20 4.27
N THR A 312 27.02 9.99 5.26
CA THR A 312 27.34 9.20 6.46
C THR A 312 27.72 7.76 6.08
N PHE A 313 26.84 7.07 5.35
CA PHE A 313 27.09 5.68 4.96
C PHE A 313 28.30 5.55 4.05
N GLY A 314 28.46 6.42 3.08
CA GLY A 314 29.58 6.36 2.14
C GLY A 314 30.95 6.63 2.77
N SER A 315 31.00 7.22 3.97
CA SER A 315 32.23 7.41 4.74
C SER A 315 32.60 6.21 5.62
N LEU A 316 31.69 5.21 5.74
CA LEU A 316 31.92 4.06 6.60
C LEU A 316 32.97 3.12 6.02
N PRO A 317 33.86 2.57 6.87
CA PRO A 317 34.73 1.49 6.46
C PRO A 317 33.89 0.21 6.29
N SER A 318 33.36 -0.01 5.09
CA SER A 318 32.47 -1.14 4.78
C SER A 318 32.85 -1.79 3.46
N LYS A 319 32.57 -3.09 3.34
CA LYS A 319 32.80 -3.86 2.13
C LYS A 319 31.83 -3.46 1.02
N SER A 320 30.57 -3.30 1.37
CA SER A 320 29.49 -2.85 0.45
C SER A 320 28.30 -2.30 1.22
N ILE A 321 27.61 -1.36 0.62
CA ILE A 321 26.35 -0.80 1.15
C ILE A 321 25.28 -0.89 0.08
N THR A 322 24.16 -1.53 0.39
CA THR A 322 22.99 -1.60 -0.49
C THR A 322 21.81 -0.93 0.19
N VAL A 323 21.26 0.08 -0.47
CA VAL A 323 20.13 0.87 0.03
C VAL A 323 18.92 0.60 -0.84
N PHE A 324 17.78 0.26 -0.22
CA PHE A 324 16.49 0.09 -0.86
C PHE A 324 15.50 1.11 -0.30
N LEU A 325 14.91 1.93 -1.17
CA LEU A 325 13.98 2.99 -0.81
C LEU A 325 12.63 2.78 -1.51
N ASP A 326 11.66 2.23 -0.80
CA ASP A 326 10.27 2.16 -1.25
C ASP A 326 9.51 3.40 -0.76
N ALA A 327 9.80 4.52 -1.40
CA ALA A 327 9.27 5.83 -1.06
C ALA A 327 9.12 6.73 -2.29
N CYS A 328 8.11 7.63 -2.23
CA CYS A 328 7.94 8.71 -3.21
C CYS A 328 8.60 9.99 -2.68
N PHE A 329 9.49 10.60 -3.46
CA PHE A 329 10.14 11.86 -3.06
C PHE A 329 9.56 13.09 -3.76
N SER A 330 8.54 12.95 -4.58
CA SER A 330 7.83 14.04 -5.27
C SER A 330 6.84 14.81 -4.39
N GLY A 331 6.62 14.36 -3.16
CA GLY A 331 5.54 14.84 -2.29
C GLY A 331 4.20 14.15 -2.59
N ALA A 332 4.18 13.12 -3.41
CA ALA A 332 3.02 12.29 -3.65
C ALA A 332 2.88 11.18 -2.60
N LYS A 333 1.64 10.77 -2.32
CA LYS A 333 1.32 9.59 -1.52
C LYS A 333 1.35 8.33 -2.38
N ARG A 334 1.42 7.14 -1.77
CA ARG A 334 1.32 5.84 -2.47
C ARG A 334 0.04 5.67 -3.30
N ASP A 335 -1.05 6.34 -2.94
CA ASP A 335 -2.32 6.32 -3.69
C ASP A 335 -2.34 7.28 -4.91
N GLY A 336 -1.25 7.99 -5.17
CA GLY A 336 -1.12 8.97 -6.25
C GLY A 336 -1.65 10.37 -5.91
N ASN A 337 -2.22 10.57 -4.72
CA ASN A 337 -2.61 11.88 -4.22
C ASN A 337 -1.39 12.62 -3.65
N MET A 338 -1.48 13.94 -3.47
CA MET A 338 -0.41 14.72 -2.84
C MET A 338 -0.50 14.63 -1.30
N LEU A 339 0.64 14.72 -0.63
CA LEU A 339 0.67 14.93 0.82
C LEU A 339 -0.13 16.19 1.17
N ALA A 340 -0.82 16.19 2.32
CA ALA A 340 -1.66 17.30 2.75
C ALA A 340 -0.89 18.64 2.82
N SER A 341 0.40 18.57 3.06
CA SER A 341 1.34 19.68 3.10
C SER A 341 1.90 20.13 1.74
N ALA A 342 1.79 19.27 0.69
CA ALA A 342 2.24 19.62 -0.64
C ALA A 342 1.19 20.49 -1.35
N ARG A 343 1.61 21.63 -1.90
CA ARG A 343 0.73 22.62 -2.55
C ARG A 343 0.14 22.17 -3.89
N GLY A 344 -0.15 20.87 -4.06
CA GLY A 344 -0.82 20.32 -5.23
C GLY A 344 0.03 20.20 -6.50
N VAL A 345 1.36 20.38 -6.39
CA VAL A 345 2.29 20.25 -7.53
C VAL A 345 3.39 19.25 -7.15
N ALA A 346 3.56 18.21 -7.97
CA ALA A 346 4.68 17.29 -7.82
C ALA A 346 6.02 18.02 -8.01
N ILE A 347 6.93 17.86 -7.06
CA ILE A 347 8.25 18.50 -7.08
C ILE A 347 9.27 17.48 -7.59
N LYS A 348 9.89 17.77 -8.71
CA LYS A 348 11.00 16.95 -9.19
C LYS A 348 12.21 17.17 -8.30
N VAL A 349 12.56 16.16 -7.52
CA VAL A 349 13.73 16.20 -6.65
C VAL A 349 15.03 16.09 -7.45
N LYS A 350 16.06 16.72 -6.92
CA LYS A 350 17.43 16.56 -7.40
C LYS A 350 17.91 15.15 -7.08
N GLN A 351 18.53 14.52 -8.05
CA GLN A 351 19.13 13.22 -7.85
C GLN A 351 20.30 13.32 -6.87
N THR A 352 20.15 12.69 -5.69
CA THR A 352 21.22 12.62 -4.68
C THR A 352 22.18 11.49 -5.07
N ILE A 353 23.41 11.84 -5.41
CA ILE A 353 24.42 10.87 -5.85
C ILE A 353 25.02 10.18 -4.61
N PRO A 354 25.00 8.83 -4.53
CA PRO A 354 25.65 8.10 -3.45
C PRO A 354 27.18 8.27 -3.50
N VAL A 355 27.84 8.06 -2.36
CA VAL A 355 29.31 8.12 -2.22
C VAL A 355 29.84 6.84 -1.57
N GLY A 356 31.15 6.57 -1.67
CA GLY A 356 31.75 5.35 -1.10
C GLY A 356 31.35 4.06 -1.83
N ASN A 357 31.36 2.93 -1.13
CA ASN A 357 31.01 1.60 -1.67
C ASN A 357 29.51 1.36 -1.63
N MET A 358 28.72 2.22 -2.28
CA MET A 358 27.25 2.22 -2.14
C MET A 358 26.51 2.09 -3.47
N VAL A 359 25.46 1.28 -3.46
CA VAL A 359 24.43 1.24 -4.50
C VAL A 359 23.06 1.49 -3.88
N VAL A 360 22.25 2.29 -4.55
CA VAL A 360 20.92 2.71 -4.09
C VAL A 360 19.85 2.32 -5.11
N PHE A 361 18.86 1.59 -4.66
CA PHE A 361 17.64 1.25 -5.40
C PHE A 361 16.49 2.13 -4.90
N THR A 362 15.82 2.82 -5.79
CA THR A 362 14.63 3.61 -5.45
C THR A 362 13.40 3.12 -6.20
N ALA A 363 12.26 3.11 -5.54
CA ALA A 363 11.03 2.58 -6.09
C ALA A 363 10.47 3.36 -7.28
N ALA A 364 10.77 4.67 -7.37
CA ALA A 364 10.28 5.55 -8.42
C ALA A 364 11.30 6.66 -8.73
N GLN A 365 11.21 7.23 -9.92
CA GLN A 365 12.05 8.35 -10.35
C GLN A 365 11.37 9.70 -10.10
N GLY A 366 12.16 10.71 -9.77
CA GLY A 366 11.88 12.15 -9.84
C GLY A 366 10.49 12.55 -9.32
N ASP A 367 9.56 12.67 -10.22
CA ASP A 367 8.17 13.10 -10.03
C ASP A 367 7.15 11.95 -10.05
N GLU A 368 7.61 10.70 -10.19
CA GLU A 368 6.76 9.51 -10.17
C GLU A 368 6.34 9.11 -8.75
N THR A 369 5.32 8.27 -8.68
CA THR A 369 4.78 7.72 -7.43
C THR A 369 5.17 6.25 -7.28
N ALA A 370 5.59 5.84 -6.08
CA ALA A 370 5.71 4.44 -5.71
C ALA A 370 4.33 3.91 -5.28
N TYR A 371 3.78 2.99 -6.06
CA TYR A 371 2.40 2.48 -5.86
C TYR A 371 2.35 1.27 -4.95
N PRO A 372 1.21 1.06 -4.24
CA PRO A 372 0.94 -0.20 -3.57
C PRO A 372 0.54 -1.27 -4.59
N TYR A 373 0.88 -2.51 -4.32
CA TYR A 373 0.34 -3.69 -4.98
C TYR A 373 -0.74 -4.30 -4.07
N LYS A 374 -1.96 -3.78 -4.21
CA LYS A 374 -3.06 -4.04 -3.26
C LYS A 374 -3.43 -5.52 -3.15
N GLU A 375 -3.39 -6.26 -4.27
CA GLU A 375 -3.71 -7.66 -4.34
C GLU A 375 -2.73 -8.53 -3.55
N GLU A 376 -1.50 -8.04 -3.38
CA GLU A 376 -0.42 -8.72 -2.68
C GLU A 376 -0.14 -8.11 -1.28
N GLU A 377 -0.83 -7.04 -0.89
CA GLU A 377 -0.68 -6.32 0.38
C GLU A 377 0.76 -5.83 0.65
N HIS A 378 1.44 -5.37 -0.43
CA HIS A 378 2.81 -4.86 -0.42
C HIS A 378 2.96 -3.57 -1.22
N GLY A 379 4.09 -2.88 -1.06
CA GLY A 379 4.57 -1.94 -2.06
C GLY A 379 4.97 -2.69 -3.34
N LEU A 380 4.65 -2.12 -4.50
CA LEU A 380 4.93 -2.77 -5.79
C LEU A 380 6.43 -3.04 -5.99
N PHE A 381 7.28 -2.11 -5.58
CA PHE A 381 8.73 -2.27 -5.62
C PHE A 381 9.20 -3.37 -4.66
N THR A 382 8.73 -3.36 -3.42
CA THR A 382 9.09 -4.35 -2.40
C THR A 382 8.64 -5.75 -2.80
N TYR A 383 7.43 -5.89 -3.34
CA TYR A 383 6.95 -7.18 -3.83
C TYR A 383 7.92 -7.80 -4.85
N TYR A 384 8.31 -7.07 -5.91
CA TYR A 384 9.20 -7.61 -6.92
C TYR A 384 10.65 -7.77 -6.45
N LEU A 385 11.11 -6.95 -5.51
CA LEU A 385 12.39 -7.17 -4.81
C LEU A 385 12.39 -8.54 -4.11
N LEU A 386 11.39 -8.80 -3.28
CA LEU A 386 11.27 -10.05 -2.51
C LEU A 386 10.97 -11.24 -3.41
N LYS A 387 10.15 -11.07 -4.44
CA LYS A 387 9.87 -12.11 -5.43
C LYS A 387 11.13 -12.62 -6.13
N LYS A 388 12.00 -11.72 -6.57
CA LYS A 388 13.29 -12.12 -7.16
C LYS A 388 14.18 -12.86 -6.17
N LEU A 389 14.24 -12.40 -4.92
CA LEU A 389 14.99 -13.08 -3.86
C LEU A 389 14.41 -14.48 -3.59
N GLN A 390 13.08 -14.62 -3.59
CA GLN A 390 12.41 -15.92 -3.43
C GLN A 390 12.78 -16.89 -4.55
N GLU A 391 12.60 -16.47 -5.80
CA GLU A 391 12.86 -17.28 -6.99
C GLU A 391 14.33 -17.75 -7.09
N THR A 392 15.26 -16.90 -6.71
CA THR A 392 16.69 -17.17 -6.77
C THR A 392 17.28 -17.72 -5.48
N LYS A 393 16.44 -17.90 -4.44
CA LYS A 393 16.87 -18.30 -3.10
C LYS A 393 17.98 -17.40 -2.54
N GLY A 394 17.85 -16.09 -2.76
CA GLY A 394 18.82 -15.08 -2.34
C GLY A 394 20.08 -14.99 -3.20
N ASN A 395 20.23 -15.79 -4.27
CA ASN A 395 21.45 -15.84 -5.08
C ASN A 395 21.49 -14.85 -6.26
N ALA A 396 20.46 -14.02 -6.43
CA ALA A 396 20.50 -12.99 -7.47
C ALA A 396 21.66 -12.03 -7.26
N THR A 397 22.35 -11.70 -8.33
CA THR A 397 23.25 -10.54 -8.33
C THR A 397 22.43 -9.25 -8.29
N LEU A 398 23.02 -8.15 -7.82
CA LEU A 398 22.32 -6.86 -7.80
C LEU A 398 21.99 -6.36 -9.22
N GLY A 399 22.79 -6.77 -10.23
CA GLY A 399 22.49 -6.51 -11.64
C GLY A 399 21.20 -7.21 -12.08
N GLU A 400 21.10 -8.53 -11.85
CA GLU A 400 19.90 -9.31 -12.16
C GLU A 400 18.66 -8.82 -11.39
N LEU A 401 18.86 -8.43 -10.11
CA LEU A 401 17.81 -7.86 -9.28
C LEU A 401 17.32 -6.53 -9.85
N SER A 402 18.24 -5.66 -10.26
CA SER A 402 17.97 -4.36 -10.89
C SER A 402 17.12 -4.50 -12.16
N ASP A 403 17.55 -5.37 -13.07
CA ASP A 403 16.88 -5.53 -14.36
C ASP A 403 15.47 -6.12 -14.18
N TYR A 404 15.33 -7.11 -13.29
CA TYR A 404 14.05 -7.71 -12.98
C TYR A 404 13.07 -6.72 -12.33
N ILE A 405 13.52 -5.99 -11.30
CA ILE A 405 12.66 -5.00 -10.61
C ILE A 405 12.18 -3.94 -11.60
N LYS A 406 13.07 -3.39 -12.43
CA LYS A 406 12.70 -2.38 -13.43
C LYS A 406 11.62 -2.91 -14.36
N GLU A 407 11.86 -4.05 -15.00
CA GLU A 407 10.94 -4.63 -15.99
C GLU A 407 9.56 -4.92 -15.36
N GLN A 408 9.56 -5.57 -14.19
CA GLN A 408 8.30 -6.01 -13.60
C GLN A 408 7.49 -4.86 -13.00
N VAL A 409 8.15 -3.91 -12.31
CA VAL A 409 7.48 -2.76 -11.71
C VAL A 409 6.92 -1.83 -12.80
N GLU A 410 7.70 -1.51 -13.85
CA GLU A 410 7.23 -0.68 -14.97
C GLU A 410 6.00 -1.29 -15.63
N ARG A 411 6.04 -2.58 -15.93
CA ARG A 411 4.90 -3.28 -16.55
C ARG A 411 3.69 -3.32 -15.62
N GLN A 412 3.88 -3.76 -14.37
CA GLN A 412 2.76 -3.98 -13.46
C GLN A 412 2.13 -2.67 -12.98
N SER A 413 2.91 -1.60 -12.83
CA SER A 413 2.37 -0.29 -12.43
C SER A 413 1.35 0.26 -13.44
N ILE A 414 1.60 0.06 -14.74
CA ILE A 414 0.66 0.45 -15.79
C ILE A 414 -0.61 -0.42 -15.72
N VAL A 415 -0.46 -1.73 -15.52
CA VAL A 415 -1.58 -2.68 -15.46
C VAL A 415 -2.48 -2.40 -14.25
N THR A 416 -1.88 -2.20 -13.07
CA THR A 416 -2.61 -2.07 -11.80
C THR A 416 -3.10 -0.64 -11.55
N ASN A 417 -2.29 0.37 -11.88
CA ASN A 417 -2.54 1.77 -11.49
C ASN A 417 -2.78 2.71 -12.68
N GLY A 418 -2.63 2.23 -13.92
CA GLY A 418 -2.77 3.05 -15.13
C GLY A 418 -1.71 4.15 -15.27
N LYS A 419 -0.63 4.09 -14.47
CA LYS A 419 0.47 5.06 -14.44
C LYS A 419 1.80 4.35 -14.29
N LEU A 420 2.82 4.89 -14.93
CA LEU A 420 4.17 4.33 -14.90
C LEU A 420 4.84 4.60 -13.54
N GLN A 421 5.51 3.57 -13.03
CA GLN A 421 6.47 3.65 -11.93
C GLN A 421 7.77 3.06 -12.40
N SER A 422 8.84 3.87 -12.43
CA SER A 422 10.14 3.48 -12.97
C SER A 422 11.18 3.41 -11.84
N PRO A 423 11.49 2.23 -11.31
CA PRO A 423 12.58 2.09 -10.36
C PRO A 423 13.91 2.57 -10.94
N SER A 424 14.71 3.21 -10.11
CA SER A 424 16.03 3.66 -10.51
C SER A 424 17.12 3.10 -9.62
N ILE A 425 18.29 2.85 -10.21
CA ILE A 425 19.46 2.38 -9.51
C ILE A 425 20.60 3.34 -9.73
N MET A 426 21.24 3.74 -8.64
CA MET A 426 22.39 4.61 -8.64
C MET A 426 23.55 3.95 -7.90
N ALA A 427 24.70 3.95 -8.52
CA ALA A 427 25.94 3.53 -7.90
C ALA A 427 26.97 4.67 -7.94
N THR A 428 27.93 4.63 -7.04
CA THR A 428 29.00 5.61 -7.05
C THR A 428 29.92 5.39 -8.24
N SER A 429 30.57 6.46 -8.73
CA SER A 429 31.57 6.33 -9.77
C SER A 429 32.77 5.49 -9.32
N LEU A 430 33.06 5.42 -8.04
CA LEU A 430 34.15 4.63 -7.46
C LEU A 430 34.03 3.13 -7.76
N ILE A 431 32.82 2.58 -7.67
CA ILE A 431 32.56 1.14 -7.89
C ILE A 431 32.16 0.83 -9.33
N GLY A 432 31.93 1.86 -10.17
CA GLY A 432 31.57 1.68 -11.58
C GLY A 432 30.42 0.68 -11.77
N ASN A 433 30.68 -0.39 -12.55
CA ASN A 433 29.72 -1.49 -12.78
C ASN A 433 29.95 -2.72 -11.89
N GLU A 434 30.91 -2.72 -11.00
CA GLU A 434 31.26 -3.89 -10.17
C GLU A 434 30.09 -4.29 -9.25
N TRP A 435 29.29 -3.34 -8.79
CA TRP A 435 28.12 -3.59 -7.98
C TRP A 435 27.13 -4.56 -8.64
N LYS A 436 27.10 -4.67 -9.96
CA LYS A 436 26.21 -5.59 -10.67
C LYS A 436 26.49 -7.06 -10.35
N ASN A 437 27.73 -7.35 -9.95
CA ASN A 437 28.16 -8.70 -9.55
C ASN A 437 28.00 -8.96 -8.05
N TRP A 438 27.62 -7.95 -7.25
CA TRP A 438 27.39 -8.14 -5.83
C TRP A 438 26.15 -8.97 -5.59
N THR A 439 26.16 -9.71 -4.48
CA THR A 439 25.02 -10.48 -3.98
C THR A 439 24.76 -10.10 -2.53
N LEU A 440 23.51 -10.21 -2.08
CA LEU A 440 23.13 -9.88 -0.71
C LEU A 440 23.49 -11.00 0.29
N ASN A 441 23.67 -12.23 -0.18
CA ASN A 441 23.91 -13.42 0.65
C ASN A 441 25.36 -13.91 0.71
N LYS A 442 26.32 -13.23 0.10
CA LYS A 442 27.75 -13.62 0.07
C LYS A 442 28.68 -12.50 0.45
#